data_e2cf3680ec3f2c7262fd06c99b414442
#
_entry.id   e2cf3680ec3f2c7262fd06c99b414442
#
_cell.length_a   1.000
_cell.length_b   1.000
_cell.length_c   1.000
_cell.angle_alpha   90.00
_cell.angle_beta   90.00
_cell.angle_gamma   90.00
#
_symmetry.space_group_name_H-M   'P 1'
#
loop_
_entity.id
_entity.type
_entity.pdbx_description
1 polymer ?
#
loop_
_entity_poly.entity_id
_entity_poly.type
_entity_poly.pdbx_seq_one_letter_code
_entity_poly.pdbx_strand_id
1 'polypeptide(L)'
;KGATLSHRNILNNGYFTTEGINLRAGERLCVPVPFYHCFGMVMGVLGCMAHGAAVVIPAPGFDPAATLDAIEAEQCAGVYGVPTMFIAMQHHPSFAGRDLSSLRTGIMAGSVCPVEVMKHCVSDMHMAEVAIAYGMTETSPVSCQTLIDDDLDRRTATIGRAHPHLEVKVINPETGET
;
A
#
# COMPACT_ATOMS: atom_id res chain seq x y z
N LYS A 1 18.55 17.49 -2.27
CA LYS A 1 18.63 17.35 -0.80
C LYS A 1 18.15 15.95 -0.41
N GLY A 2 18.82 15.30 0.55
CA GLY A 2 18.37 14.03 1.14
C GLY A 2 17.49 14.28 2.36
N ALA A 3 16.41 13.51 2.51
CA ALA A 3 15.65 13.48 3.75
C ALA A 3 16.46 12.72 4.83
N THR A 4 16.62 13.32 6.01
CA THR A 4 17.30 12.67 7.13
C THR A 4 16.26 11.98 8.01
N LEU A 5 16.26 10.65 8.00
CA LEU A 5 15.34 9.82 8.77
C LEU A 5 16.12 8.95 9.76
N SER A 6 15.57 8.75 10.95
CA SER A 6 16.15 7.83 11.93
C SER A 6 15.68 6.39 11.70
N HIS A 7 16.43 5.41 12.17
CA HIS A 7 16.00 4.00 12.16
C HIS A 7 14.66 3.81 12.86
N ARG A 8 14.42 4.53 13.97
CA ARG A 8 13.15 4.49 14.69
C ARG A 8 11.98 4.96 13.82
N ASN A 9 12.17 6.05 13.07
CA ASN A 9 11.12 6.59 12.20
C ASN A 9 10.71 5.58 11.13
N ILE A 10 11.68 5.07 10.37
CA ILE A 10 11.38 4.17 9.24
C ILE A 10 10.86 2.81 9.72
N LEU A 11 11.41 2.26 10.80
CA LEU A 11 10.95 0.97 11.32
C LEU A 11 9.51 1.06 11.85
N ASN A 12 9.22 2.06 12.68
CA ASN A 12 7.87 2.25 13.21
C ASN A 12 6.86 2.54 12.09
N ASN A 13 7.26 3.31 11.08
CA ASN A 13 6.37 3.61 9.98
C ASN A 13 6.05 2.34 9.16
N GLY A 14 7.04 1.51 8.85
CA GLY A 14 6.82 0.21 8.23
C GLY A 14 5.90 -0.67 9.06
N TYR A 15 6.15 -0.77 10.38
CA TYR A 15 5.32 -1.54 11.31
C TYR A 15 3.85 -1.10 11.29
N PHE A 16 3.56 0.18 11.57
CA PHE A 16 2.19 0.67 11.63
C PHE A 16 1.46 0.63 10.28
N THR A 17 2.19 0.81 9.18
CA THR A 17 1.61 0.68 7.84
C THR A 17 1.08 -0.72 7.59
N THR A 18 1.86 -1.75 7.91
CA THR A 18 1.46 -3.15 7.70
C THR A 18 0.50 -3.67 8.77
N GLU A 19 0.58 -3.16 10.00
CA GLU A 19 -0.45 -3.39 11.02
C GLU A 19 -1.81 -2.85 10.57
N GLY A 20 -1.84 -1.64 9.98
CA GLY A 20 -3.04 -0.99 9.47
C GLY A 20 -3.74 -1.72 8.32
N ILE A 21 -3.07 -2.64 7.64
CA ILE A 21 -3.65 -3.55 6.63
C ILE A 21 -3.82 -4.99 7.15
N ASN A 22 -3.66 -5.19 8.46
CA ASN A 22 -3.82 -6.49 9.11
C ASN A 22 -2.92 -7.59 8.49
N LEU A 23 -1.68 -7.25 8.11
CA LEU A 23 -0.72 -8.22 7.58
C LEU A 23 -0.26 -9.16 8.70
N ARG A 24 -0.34 -10.46 8.48
CA ARG A 24 -0.09 -11.49 9.50
C ARG A 24 1.22 -12.21 9.29
N ALA A 25 1.77 -12.75 10.36
CA ALA A 25 2.97 -13.60 10.28
C ALA A 25 2.73 -14.80 9.36
N GLY A 26 3.71 -15.07 8.50
CA GLY A 26 3.66 -16.15 7.51
C GLY A 26 2.90 -15.80 6.22
N GLU A 27 2.18 -14.69 6.16
CA GLU A 27 1.56 -14.23 4.90
C GLU A 27 2.61 -13.70 3.93
N ARG A 28 2.21 -13.58 2.66
CA ARG A 28 3.04 -13.06 1.57
C ARG A 28 2.46 -11.76 1.03
N LEU A 29 3.30 -10.75 0.90
CA LEU A 29 2.95 -9.46 0.32
C LEU A 29 3.68 -9.28 -1.00
N CYS A 30 2.94 -9.13 -2.10
CA CYS A 30 3.50 -8.80 -3.40
C CYS A 30 3.87 -7.32 -3.45
N VAL A 31 5.13 -7.01 -3.74
CA VAL A 31 5.69 -5.65 -3.73
C VAL A 31 6.33 -5.33 -5.08
N PRO A 32 5.53 -4.99 -6.11
CA PRO A 32 6.04 -4.61 -7.43
C PRO A 32 6.59 -3.19 -7.50
N VAL A 33 6.45 -2.41 -6.41
CA VAL A 33 6.98 -1.04 -6.31
C VAL A 33 8.47 -1.04 -6.04
N PRO A 34 9.23 -0.05 -6.56
CA PRO A 34 10.69 -0.04 -6.47
C PRO A 34 11.22 0.07 -5.04
N PHE A 35 12.27 -0.68 -4.69
CA PHE A 35 12.89 -0.66 -3.35
C PHE A 35 13.84 0.52 -3.11
N TYR A 36 14.22 1.26 -4.14
CA TYR A 36 14.87 2.56 -3.97
C TYR A 36 13.90 3.68 -3.56
N HIS A 37 12.60 3.41 -3.56
CA HIS A 37 11.54 4.28 -3.04
C HIS A 37 11.04 3.77 -1.70
N CYS A 38 10.70 4.68 -0.79
CA CYS A 38 10.23 4.34 0.56
C CYS A 38 8.96 3.46 0.57
N PHE A 39 8.13 3.50 -0.47
CA PHE A 39 6.98 2.60 -0.61
C PHE A 39 7.44 1.13 -0.66
N GLY A 40 8.42 0.79 -1.49
CA GLY A 40 8.94 -0.58 -1.55
C GLY A 40 9.77 -0.94 -0.32
N MET A 41 10.73 -0.09 0.05
CA MET A 41 11.70 -0.40 1.11
C MET A 41 11.08 -0.33 2.51
N VAL A 42 10.44 0.78 2.87
CA VAL A 42 9.92 0.96 4.24
C VAL A 42 8.60 0.24 4.41
N MET A 43 7.60 0.55 3.58
CA MET A 43 6.26 -0.03 3.72
C MET A 43 6.26 -1.51 3.36
N GLY A 44 6.96 -1.91 2.29
CA GLY A 44 7.05 -3.30 1.85
C GLY A 44 8.04 -4.11 2.69
N VAL A 45 9.35 -3.88 2.51
CA VAL A 45 10.38 -4.76 3.11
C VAL A 45 10.39 -4.67 4.63
N LEU A 46 10.54 -3.47 5.21
CA LEU A 46 10.60 -3.33 6.68
C LEU A 46 9.26 -3.68 7.34
N GLY A 47 8.13 -3.36 6.69
CA GLY A 47 6.82 -3.74 7.17
C GLY A 47 6.66 -5.27 7.25
N CYS A 48 6.98 -5.99 6.19
CA CYS A 48 6.94 -7.46 6.19
C CYS A 48 7.86 -8.06 7.25
N MET A 49 9.11 -7.56 7.35
CA MET A 49 10.05 -8.04 8.36
C MET A 49 9.53 -7.83 9.78
N ALA A 50 8.90 -6.69 10.06
CA ALA A 50 8.36 -6.36 11.38
C ALA A 50 7.20 -7.28 11.80
N HIS A 51 6.45 -7.81 10.83
CA HIS A 51 5.31 -8.71 11.09
C HIS A 51 5.61 -10.20 10.83
N GLY A 52 6.83 -10.56 10.44
CA GLY A 52 7.17 -11.94 10.11
C GLY A 52 6.48 -12.43 8.84
N ALA A 53 6.18 -11.52 7.91
CA ALA A 53 5.62 -11.81 6.60
C ALA A 53 6.72 -11.89 5.54
N ALA A 54 6.44 -12.55 4.42
CA ALA A 54 7.37 -12.65 3.29
C ALA A 54 7.10 -11.55 2.25
N VAL A 55 8.17 -11.04 1.65
CA VAL A 55 8.11 -10.12 0.50
C VAL A 55 8.21 -10.95 -0.77
N VAL A 56 7.25 -10.80 -1.67
CA VAL A 56 7.28 -11.36 -3.02
C VAL A 56 7.64 -10.27 -4.02
N ILE A 57 8.73 -10.47 -4.75
CA ILE A 57 9.25 -9.54 -5.76
C ILE A 57 8.97 -10.13 -7.14
N PRO A 58 7.96 -9.64 -7.88
CA PRO A 58 7.52 -10.27 -9.11
C PRO A 58 8.52 -10.14 -10.27
N ALA A 59 9.23 -9.00 -10.34
CA ALA A 59 10.20 -8.70 -11.40
C ALA A 59 11.14 -7.58 -10.97
N PRO A 60 12.25 -7.31 -11.71
CA PRO A 60 13.16 -6.19 -11.44
C PRO A 60 12.51 -4.81 -11.55
N GLY A 61 11.42 -4.70 -12.30
CA GLY A 61 10.56 -3.52 -12.43
C GLY A 61 9.11 -3.94 -12.53
N PHE A 62 8.18 -2.98 -12.48
CA PHE A 62 6.77 -3.33 -12.58
C PHE A 62 6.43 -3.91 -13.96
N ASP A 63 5.88 -5.10 -13.93
CA ASP A 63 5.27 -5.79 -15.07
C ASP A 63 3.92 -6.38 -14.60
N PRO A 64 2.78 -6.03 -15.23
CA PRO A 64 1.47 -6.46 -14.77
C PRO A 64 1.27 -7.97 -14.89
N ALA A 65 1.80 -8.63 -15.93
CA ALA A 65 1.68 -10.07 -16.09
C ALA A 65 2.48 -10.80 -15.02
N ALA A 66 3.77 -10.44 -14.85
CA ALA A 66 4.62 -11.03 -13.82
C ALA A 66 4.07 -10.80 -12.41
N THR A 67 3.43 -9.63 -12.16
CA THR A 67 2.81 -9.35 -10.87
C THR A 67 1.60 -10.26 -10.62
N LEU A 68 0.72 -10.43 -11.61
CA LEU A 68 -0.41 -11.36 -11.52
C LEU A 68 0.04 -12.82 -11.36
N ASP A 69 1.07 -13.24 -12.11
CA ASP A 69 1.67 -14.58 -12.00
C ASP A 69 2.22 -14.82 -10.58
N ALA A 70 2.93 -13.85 -10.03
CA ALA A 70 3.51 -13.96 -8.69
C ALA A 70 2.44 -14.00 -7.59
N ILE A 71 1.37 -13.20 -7.71
CA ILE A 71 0.24 -13.21 -6.75
C ILE A 71 -0.39 -14.61 -6.71
N GLU A 72 -0.69 -15.18 -7.88
CA GLU A 72 -1.31 -16.50 -7.99
C GLU A 72 -0.38 -17.61 -7.51
N ALA A 73 0.86 -17.65 -8.01
CA ALA A 73 1.82 -18.71 -7.70
C ALA A 73 2.23 -18.73 -6.23
N GLU A 74 2.41 -17.57 -5.62
CA GLU A 74 2.85 -17.43 -4.23
C GLU A 74 1.67 -17.30 -3.25
N GLN A 75 0.43 -17.32 -3.75
CA GLN A 75 -0.78 -17.15 -2.93
C GLN A 75 -0.65 -15.92 -2.01
N CYS A 76 -0.36 -14.76 -2.60
CA CYS A 76 -0.15 -13.53 -1.85
C CYS A 76 -1.42 -13.08 -1.17
N ALA A 77 -1.34 -12.74 0.13
CA ALA A 77 -2.44 -12.17 0.90
C ALA A 77 -2.69 -10.69 0.58
N GLY A 78 -1.67 -10.00 0.05
CA GLY A 78 -1.77 -8.59 -0.29
C GLY A 78 -0.86 -8.19 -1.44
N VAL A 79 -1.16 -7.01 -2.00
CA VAL A 79 -0.33 -6.38 -3.03
C VAL A 79 -0.26 -4.87 -2.81
N TYR A 80 0.92 -4.29 -3.03
CA TYR A 80 1.15 -2.85 -3.02
C TYR A 80 1.22 -2.31 -4.45
N GLY A 81 0.73 -1.09 -4.64
CA GLY A 81 0.86 -0.44 -5.94
C GLY A 81 0.39 1.01 -5.95
N VAL A 82 0.77 1.72 -6.99
CA VAL A 82 0.16 2.99 -7.35
C VAL A 82 -1.09 2.73 -8.22
N PRO A 83 -2.05 3.68 -8.31
CA PRO A 83 -3.28 3.45 -9.08
C PRO A 83 -3.06 2.96 -10.51
N THR A 84 -2.04 3.48 -11.21
CA THR A 84 -1.72 3.05 -12.58
C THR A 84 -1.27 1.59 -12.67
N MET A 85 -0.64 1.05 -11.63
CA MET A 85 -0.28 -0.38 -11.57
C MET A 85 -1.52 -1.24 -11.43
N PHE A 86 -2.47 -0.88 -10.57
CA PHE A 86 -3.75 -1.58 -10.44
C PHE A 86 -4.53 -1.54 -11.74
N ILE A 87 -4.62 -0.38 -12.39
CA ILE A 87 -5.27 -0.25 -13.71
C ILE A 87 -4.61 -1.19 -14.73
N ALA A 88 -3.27 -1.22 -14.78
CA ALA A 88 -2.55 -2.06 -15.72
C ALA A 88 -2.79 -3.57 -15.47
N MET A 89 -2.86 -4.00 -14.21
CA MET A 89 -3.20 -5.38 -13.86
C MET A 89 -4.65 -5.72 -14.23
N GLN A 90 -5.62 -4.87 -13.85
CA GLN A 90 -7.05 -5.08 -14.10
C GLN A 90 -7.40 -5.13 -15.61
N HIS A 91 -6.67 -4.39 -16.45
CA HIS A 91 -6.86 -4.38 -17.90
C HIS A 91 -5.94 -5.36 -18.65
N HIS A 92 -5.11 -6.12 -17.93
CA HIS A 92 -4.21 -7.07 -18.59
C HIS A 92 -5.00 -8.26 -19.18
N PRO A 93 -4.72 -8.71 -20.42
CA PRO A 93 -5.47 -9.80 -21.05
C PRO A 93 -5.54 -11.10 -20.25
N SER A 94 -4.52 -11.37 -19.42
CA SER A 94 -4.49 -12.57 -18.57
C SER A 94 -5.26 -12.42 -17.25
N PHE A 95 -5.77 -11.23 -16.91
CA PHE A 95 -6.40 -10.96 -15.61
C PHE A 95 -7.57 -11.91 -15.33
N ALA A 96 -8.50 -12.05 -16.30
CA ALA A 96 -9.71 -12.84 -16.13
C ALA A 96 -9.45 -14.36 -15.92
N GLY A 97 -8.25 -14.84 -16.23
CA GLY A 97 -7.88 -16.26 -16.06
C GLY A 97 -7.09 -16.55 -14.80
N ARG A 98 -6.86 -15.53 -13.93
CA ARG A 98 -6.04 -15.68 -12.73
C ARG A 98 -6.86 -16.02 -11.49
N ASP A 99 -6.31 -16.88 -10.65
CA ASP A 99 -6.84 -17.10 -9.31
C ASP A 99 -6.21 -16.08 -8.34
N LEU A 100 -6.96 -15.02 -8.04
CA LEU A 100 -6.57 -13.97 -7.11
C LEU A 100 -7.28 -14.11 -5.75
N SER A 101 -7.91 -15.24 -5.48
CA SER A 101 -8.71 -15.48 -4.27
C SER A 101 -7.92 -15.45 -2.96
N SER A 102 -6.60 -15.54 -3.03
CA SER A 102 -5.71 -15.39 -1.86
C SER A 102 -5.58 -13.95 -1.39
N LEU A 103 -5.80 -12.97 -2.29
CA LEU A 103 -5.74 -11.56 -1.93
C LEU A 103 -6.89 -11.19 -1.01
N ARG A 104 -6.61 -10.35 -0.03
CA ARG A 104 -7.60 -9.73 0.84
C ARG A 104 -7.28 -8.27 1.16
N THR A 105 -6.00 -7.89 1.11
CA THR A 105 -5.50 -6.61 1.60
C THR A 105 -4.43 -6.01 0.70
N GLY A 106 -3.96 -4.84 1.04
CA GLY A 106 -2.89 -4.14 0.35
C GLY A 106 -3.00 -2.63 0.49
N ILE A 107 -2.14 -1.92 -0.22
CA ILE A 107 -2.12 -0.46 -0.22
C ILE A 107 -2.08 0.07 -1.64
N MET A 108 -3.01 1.00 -1.90
CA MET A 108 -2.97 1.88 -3.07
C MET A 108 -2.53 3.28 -2.61
N ALA A 109 -1.41 3.79 -3.12
CA ALA A 109 -0.86 5.07 -2.68
C ALA A 109 -0.06 5.75 -3.80
N GLY A 110 0.49 6.95 -3.49
CA GLY A 110 1.38 7.69 -4.40
C GLY A 110 0.67 8.72 -5.29
N SER A 111 -0.63 8.66 -5.43
CA SER A 111 -1.47 9.65 -6.09
C SER A 111 -2.92 9.52 -5.61
N VAL A 112 -3.83 10.36 -6.12
CA VAL A 112 -5.27 10.21 -5.89
C VAL A 112 -5.72 8.86 -6.40
N CYS A 113 -6.44 8.11 -5.56
CA CYS A 113 -6.93 6.77 -5.86
C CYS A 113 -8.32 6.84 -6.50
N PRO A 114 -8.49 6.49 -7.79
CA PRO A 114 -9.79 6.57 -8.43
C PRO A 114 -10.80 5.59 -7.84
N VAL A 115 -12.03 6.05 -7.62
CA VAL A 115 -13.11 5.26 -7.01
C VAL A 115 -13.36 3.95 -7.76
N GLU A 116 -13.40 3.99 -9.08
CA GLU A 116 -13.67 2.78 -9.90
C GLU A 116 -12.53 1.77 -9.80
N VAL A 117 -11.26 2.21 -9.76
CA VAL A 117 -10.11 1.30 -9.56
C VAL A 117 -10.21 0.61 -8.20
N MET A 118 -10.60 1.36 -7.15
CA MET A 118 -10.80 0.80 -5.81
C MET A 118 -11.95 -0.21 -5.79
N LYS A 119 -13.06 0.05 -6.47
CA LYS A 119 -14.17 -0.90 -6.60
C LYS A 119 -13.70 -2.21 -7.21
N HIS A 120 -12.96 -2.14 -8.31
CA HIS A 120 -12.40 -3.33 -8.97
C HIS A 120 -11.37 -4.07 -8.09
N CYS A 121 -10.61 -3.37 -7.26
CA CYS A 121 -9.75 -4.04 -6.27
C CYS A 121 -10.59 -4.87 -5.29
N VAL A 122 -11.73 -4.34 -4.84
CA VAL A 122 -12.61 -5.04 -3.88
C VAL A 122 -13.38 -6.18 -4.58
N SER A 123 -14.00 -5.93 -5.75
CA SER A 123 -14.87 -6.91 -6.42
C SER A 123 -14.10 -8.00 -7.16
N ASP A 124 -13.09 -7.61 -7.94
CA ASP A 124 -12.47 -8.49 -8.93
C ASP A 124 -11.11 -9.04 -8.46
N MET A 125 -10.44 -8.33 -7.52
CA MET A 125 -9.19 -8.77 -6.92
C MET A 125 -9.34 -9.28 -5.47
N HIS A 126 -10.56 -9.39 -4.96
CA HIS A 126 -10.87 -9.86 -3.59
C HIS A 126 -10.28 -9.03 -2.45
N MET A 127 -9.76 -7.83 -2.72
CA MET A 127 -9.07 -6.98 -1.75
C MET A 127 -10.04 -6.17 -0.89
N ALA A 128 -10.88 -6.85 -0.11
CA ALA A 128 -11.87 -6.19 0.76
C ALA A 128 -11.23 -5.24 1.78
N GLU A 129 -10.01 -5.55 2.23
CA GLU A 129 -9.24 -4.80 3.22
C GLU A 129 -8.19 -3.86 2.59
N VAL A 130 -8.31 -3.50 1.29
CA VAL A 130 -7.36 -2.55 0.66
C VAL A 130 -7.46 -1.18 1.30
N ALA A 131 -6.31 -0.59 1.65
CA ALA A 131 -6.21 0.73 2.26
C ALA A 131 -5.57 1.75 1.31
N ILE A 132 -5.81 3.03 1.58
CA ILE A 132 -5.10 4.16 0.97
C ILE A 132 -4.12 4.71 2.00
N ALA A 133 -2.92 5.05 1.55
CA ALA A 133 -1.92 5.72 2.36
C ALA A 133 -1.48 7.03 1.72
N TYR A 134 -1.35 8.06 2.56
CA TYR A 134 -0.85 9.38 2.20
C TYR A 134 0.44 9.68 2.96
N GLY A 135 1.42 10.19 2.25
CA GLY A 135 2.69 10.56 2.85
C GLY A 135 3.74 10.97 1.83
N MET A 136 4.97 11.14 2.31
CA MET A 136 6.13 11.51 1.50
C MET A 136 7.41 10.98 2.20
N THR A 137 8.52 10.91 1.50
CA THR A 137 9.78 10.41 2.05
C THR A 137 10.16 11.12 3.36
N GLU A 138 9.91 12.42 3.44
CA GLU A 138 10.22 13.25 4.61
C GLU A 138 9.39 12.91 5.84
N THR A 139 8.29 12.18 5.70
CA THR A 139 7.43 11.73 6.81
C THR A 139 7.57 10.24 7.14
N SER A 140 8.53 9.52 6.56
CA SER A 140 9.04 8.20 6.94
C SER A 140 8.32 6.91 6.46
N PRO A 141 7.49 6.78 5.43
CA PRO A 141 6.85 7.77 4.58
C PRO A 141 5.39 8.08 4.91
N VAL A 142 4.63 7.16 5.53
CA VAL A 142 3.18 7.31 5.71
C VAL A 142 2.85 8.25 6.85
N SER A 143 2.06 9.28 6.55
CA SER A 143 1.51 10.21 7.55
C SER A 143 0.10 9.81 7.96
N CYS A 144 -0.73 9.45 6.98
CA CYS A 144 -2.12 9.06 7.21
C CYS A 144 -2.44 7.81 6.40
N GLN A 145 -3.37 7.00 6.93
CA GLN A 145 -3.85 5.78 6.29
C GLN A 145 -5.33 5.57 6.61
N THR A 146 -6.08 5.04 5.64
CA THR A 146 -7.45 4.58 5.88
C THR A 146 -7.44 3.26 6.62
N LEU A 147 -8.50 2.96 7.35
CA LEU A 147 -8.67 1.68 8.03
C LEU A 147 -9.25 0.63 7.07
N ILE A 148 -9.00 -0.63 7.36
CA ILE A 148 -9.50 -1.75 6.55
C ILE A 148 -11.03 -1.92 6.63
N ASP A 149 -11.66 -1.38 7.64
CA ASP A 149 -13.12 -1.37 7.88
C ASP A 149 -13.78 -0.04 7.48
N ASP A 150 -13.01 0.95 6.99
CA ASP A 150 -13.60 2.15 6.42
C ASP A 150 -14.43 1.79 5.16
N ASP A 151 -15.56 2.46 4.98
CA ASP A 151 -16.35 2.34 3.76
C ASP A 151 -15.62 2.88 2.52
N LEU A 152 -16.14 2.59 1.34
CA LEU A 152 -15.52 2.96 0.08
C LEU A 152 -15.37 4.48 -0.06
N ASP A 153 -16.36 5.24 0.42
CA ASP A 153 -16.34 6.71 0.32
C ASP A 153 -15.19 7.29 1.15
N ARG A 154 -15.00 6.80 2.37
CA ARG A 154 -13.86 7.21 3.19
C ARG A 154 -12.51 6.83 2.57
N ARG A 155 -12.41 5.62 2.04
CA ARG A 155 -11.17 5.16 1.37
C ARG A 155 -10.83 5.96 0.13
N THR A 156 -11.79 6.53 -0.58
CA THR A 156 -11.56 7.24 -1.84
C THR A 156 -11.64 8.76 -1.74
N ALA A 157 -12.37 9.30 -0.74
CA ALA A 157 -12.55 10.73 -0.56
C ALA A 157 -11.64 11.33 0.52
N THR A 158 -10.92 10.52 1.30
CA THR A 158 -10.04 10.99 2.38
C THR A 158 -8.65 10.37 2.31
N ILE A 159 -7.71 10.96 3.04
CA ILE A 159 -6.36 10.39 3.24
C ILE A 159 -6.30 9.48 4.47
N GLY A 160 -7.43 9.23 5.13
CA GLY A 160 -7.49 8.43 6.34
C GLY A 160 -7.15 9.21 7.61
N ARG A 161 -6.61 8.50 8.59
CA ARG A 161 -6.24 9.02 9.92
C ARG A 161 -4.73 9.09 10.07
N ALA A 162 -4.24 10.02 10.89
CA ALA A 162 -2.83 10.07 11.27
C ALA A 162 -2.37 8.72 11.86
N HIS A 163 -1.19 8.28 11.48
CA HIS A 163 -0.56 7.09 12.05
C HIS A 163 -0.31 7.29 13.56
N PRO A 164 -0.22 6.20 14.35
CA PRO A 164 0.15 6.28 15.75
C PRO A 164 1.43 7.09 15.97
N HIS A 165 1.43 7.94 17.01
CA HIS A 165 2.55 8.82 17.38
C HIS A 165 2.90 9.91 16.36
N LEU A 166 2.00 10.20 15.41
CA LEU A 166 2.12 11.37 14.52
C LEU A 166 1.08 12.43 14.88
N GLU A 167 1.50 13.68 14.77
CA GLU A 167 0.64 14.84 14.87
C GLU A 167 0.48 15.48 13.49
N VAL A 168 -0.76 15.68 13.07
CA VAL A 168 -1.11 16.31 11.78
C VAL A 168 -1.99 17.51 12.06
N LYS A 169 -1.65 18.65 11.45
CA LYS A 169 -2.48 19.84 11.49
C LYS A 169 -2.67 20.42 10.10
N VAL A 170 -3.81 21.04 9.88
CA VAL A 170 -4.08 21.83 8.68
C VAL A 170 -3.90 23.30 9.06
N ILE A 171 -3.15 24.04 8.28
CA ILE A 171 -2.88 25.45 8.52
C ILE A 171 -3.33 26.29 7.32
N ASN A 172 -3.73 27.51 7.58
CA ASN A 172 -3.86 28.50 6.53
C ASN A 172 -2.45 28.86 6.01
N PRO A 173 -2.15 28.67 4.71
CA PRO A 173 -0.81 28.91 4.20
C PRO A 173 -0.36 30.37 4.23
N GLU A 174 -1.30 31.33 4.33
CA GLU A 174 -1.01 32.76 4.37
C GLU A 174 -0.77 33.25 5.79
N THR A 175 -1.57 32.78 6.77
CA THR A 175 -1.51 33.24 8.16
C THR A 175 -0.72 32.31 9.08
N GLY A 176 -0.57 31.04 8.72
CA GLY A 176 0.03 29.99 9.55
C GLY A 176 -0.88 29.52 10.71
N GLU A 177 -2.10 30.02 10.81
CA GLU A 177 -3.09 29.63 11.83
C GLU A 177 -3.69 28.26 11.51
N THR A 178 -4.04 27.50 12.56
CA THR A 178 -4.69 26.17 12.47
C THR A 178 -6.18 26.32 12.42
#